data_2328c796b309d7bc68c3762e890f4774
#
_entry.id   2328c796b309d7bc68c3762e890f4774
#
_cell.length_a   1.000
_cell.length_b   1.000
_cell.length_c   1.000
_cell.angle_alpha   90.00
_cell.angle_beta   90.00
_cell.angle_gamma   90.00
#
_symmetry.space_group_name_H-M   'P 1'
#
loop_
_entity.id
_entity.type
_entity.pdbx_description
1 polymer ?
#
loop_
_entity_poly.entity_id
_entity_poly.type
_entity_poly.pdbx_seq_one_letter_code
_entity_poly.pdbx_strand_id
1 'polypeptide(L)'
;MTEEPRDDAVGLSAAGGGVADVPAGSGPLRADISNAMVGLKAKWYGKGPERARTYFAGDNVFVVMEGGLTRVEETLLAAGEAAAVRQYRLLFEATMRETAMTAVAELTGRVVVDYHSQIVFDPPRALEWFILGSGEVQDHVAATREEALRERPKPAG
;
A
#
# COMPACT_ATOMS: atom_id res chain seq x y z
N MET A 1 18.56 -6.19 59.43
CA MET A 1 17.97 -7.26 58.65
C MET A 1 17.07 -6.62 57.64
N THR A 2 17.67 -6.27 56.50
CA THR A 2 17.06 -5.49 55.43
C THR A 2 16.85 -6.48 54.27
N GLU A 3 15.60 -6.79 54.01
CA GLU A 3 15.20 -7.67 52.93
C GLU A 3 15.06 -6.85 51.64
N GLU A 4 15.91 -7.12 50.65
CA GLU A 4 15.80 -6.57 49.31
C GLU A 4 14.63 -7.21 48.55
N PRO A 5 13.83 -6.46 47.80
CA PRO A 5 12.84 -7.04 46.89
C PRO A 5 13.54 -7.62 45.67
N ARG A 6 13.24 -8.88 45.39
CA ARG A 6 13.66 -9.58 44.17
C ARG A 6 12.99 -8.96 42.93
N ASP A 7 13.83 -8.49 42.05
CA ASP A 7 13.48 -8.04 40.71
C ASP A 7 13.12 -9.27 39.87
N ASP A 8 11.83 -9.55 39.72
CA ASP A 8 11.32 -10.54 38.77
C ASP A 8 11.37 -9.92 37.38
N ALA A 9 12.53 -10.02 36.74
CA ALA A 9 12.70 -9.75 35.34
C ALA A 9 11.82 -10.70 34.52
N VAL A 10 10.67 -10.21 34.10
CA VAL A 10 9.83 -10.84 33.09
C VAL A 10 10.65 -10.90 31.79
N GLY A 11 11.22 -12.04 31.52
CA GLY A 11 11.91 -12.34 30.29
C GLY A 11 10.91 -12.27 29.14
N LEU A 12 10.88 -11.12 28.42
CA LEU A 12 10.33 -11.08 27.09
C LEU A 12 11.24 -11.93 26.20
N SER A 13 10.87 -13.17 26.00
CA SER A 13 11.41 -13.99 24.94
C SER A 13 11.04 -13.31 23.62
N ALA A 14 11.97 -12.62 23.03
CA ALA A 14 11.89 -12.21 21.64
C ALA A 14 11.84 -13.50 20.80
N ALA A 15 10.63 -13.97 20.52
CA ALA A 15 10.42 -14.92 19.45
C ALA A 15 10.91 -14.20 18.18
N GLY A 16 12.10 -14.58 17.71
CA GLY A 16 12.63 -14.18 16.42
C GLY A 16 11.67 -14.67 15.35
N GLY A 17 10.68 -13.84 15.02
CA GLY A 17 9.93 -13.96 13.80
C GLY A 17 10.94 -13.71 12.68
N GLY A 18 11.43 -14.79 12.07
CA GLY A 18 12.25 -14.71 10.89
C GLY A 18 11.54 -13.81 9.91
N VAL A 19 12.18 -12.74 9.49
CA VAL A 19 11.78 -11.96 8.32
C VAL A 19 11.67 -12.99 7.20
N ALA A 20 10.45 -13.26 6.76
CA ALA A 20 10.20 -14.23 5.70
C ALA A 20 11.14 -13.90 4.56
N ASP A 21 11.87 -14.91 4.12
CA ASP A 21 12.90 -14.84 3.08
C ASP A 21 12.30 -14.15 1.85
N VAL A 22 12.71 -12.90 1.65
CA VAL A 22 12.25 -12.11 0.51
C VAL A 22 12.98 -12.69 -0.70
N PRO A 23 12.29 -13.26 -1.71
CA PRO A 23 12.93 -13.93 -2.84
C PRO A 23 14.07 -13.10 -3.41
N ALA A 24 15.15 -13.76 -3.87
CA ALA A 24 16.34 -13.11 -4.40
C ALA A 24 16.09 -12.11 -5.55
N GLY A 25 14.94 -12.21 -6.23
CA GLY A 25 14.44 -11.25 -7.24
C GLY A 25 13.67 -10.03 -6.70
N SER A 26 13.59 -9.84 -5.37
CA SER A 26 12.76 -8.76 -4.78
C SER A 26 13.29 -7.33 -4.97
N GLY A 27 14.58 -7.15 -5.25
CA GLY A 27 15.18 -5.84 -5.51
C GLY A 27 14.60 -5.17 -6.76
N PRO A 28 14.63 -5.81 -7.94
CA PRO A 28 14.00 -5.33 -9.15
C PRO A 28 12.49 -5.10 -8.98
N LEU A 29 11.77 -6.04 -8.37
CA LEU A 29 10.34 -5.93 -8.14
C LEU A 29 9.99 -4.72 -7.26
N ARG A 30 10.77 -4.45 -6.21
CA ARG A 30 10.60 -3.26 -5.37
C ARG A 30 10.79 -1.96 -6.17
N ALA A 31 11.80 -1.95 -7.04
CA ALA A 31 12.04 -0.79 -7.91
C ALA A 31 10.89 -0.60 -8.90
N ASP A 32 10.39 -1.67 -9.51
CA ASP A 32 9.28 -1.62 -10.46
C ASP A 32 7.99 -1.11 -9.80
N ILE A 33 7.66 -1.58 -8.60
CA ILE A 33 6.51 -1.09 -7.83
C ILE A 33 6.69 0.39 -7.47
N SER A 34 7.87 0.79 -6.99
CA SER A 34 8.16 2.19 -6.68
C SER A 34 7.99 3.09 -7.90
N ASN A 35 8.52 2.68 -9.05
CA ASN A 35 8.43 3.42 -10.31
C ASN A 35 6.99 3.50 -10.82
N ALA A 36 6.23 2.41 -10.72
CA ALA A 36 4.82 2.39 -11.10
C ALA A 36 4.00 3.38 -10.27
N MET A 37 4.19 3.40 -8.94
CA MET A 37 3.50 4.33 -8.06
C MET A 37 3.89 5.79 -8.30
N VAL A 38 5.18 6.08 -8.54
CA VAL A 38 5.64 7.43 -8.94
C VAL A 38 4.97 7.87 -10.24
N GLY A 39 4.93 6.99 -11.24
CA GLY A 39 4.29 7.26 -12.53
C GLY A 39 2.79 7.53 -12.39
N LEU A 40 2.08 6.73 -11.62
CA LEU A 40 0.65 6.93 -11.36
C LEU A 40 0.39 8.27 -10.65
N LYS A 41 1.15 8.59 -9.60
CA LYS A 41 1.02 9.87 -8.88
C LYS A 41 1.32 11.06 -9.82
N ALA A 42 2.38 10.98 -10.61
CA ALA A 42 2.72 12.03 -11.57
C ALA A 42 1.62 12.24 -12.62
N LYS A 43 1.04 11.15 -13.12
CA LYS A 43 -0.06 11.20 -14.08
C LYS A 43 -1.31 11.85 -13.49
N TRP A 44 -1.64 11.56 -12.24
CA TRP A 44 -2.90 12.00 -11.63
C TRP A 44 -2.83 13.39 -11.01
N TYR A 45 -1.72 13.72 -10.35
CA TYR A 45 -1.53 15.02 -9.68
C TYR A 45 -0.79 16.05 -10.54
N GLY A 46 -0.24 15.64 -11.70
CA GLY A 46 0.64 16.48 -12.50
C GLY A 46 2.04 16.65 -11.91
N LYS A 47 2.29 16.11 -10.73
CA LYS A 47 3.59 16.10 -10.05
C LYS A 47 3.74 14.79 -9.27
N GLY A 48 4.80 14.05 -9.54
CA GLY A 48 5.14 12.84 -8.82
C GLY A 48 5.91 13.11 -7.54
N PRO A 49 6.00 12.12 -6.63
CA PRO A 49 6.88 12.18 -5.49
C PRO A 49 8.35 12.24 -5.93
N GLU A 50 9.19 12.83 -5.09
CA GLU A 50 10.63 12.97 -5.34
C GLU A 50 11.37 11.66 -5.09
N ARG A 51 10.87 10.85 -4.15
CA ARG A 51 11.40 9.54 -3.79
C ARG A 51 10.26 8.58 -3.50
N ALA A 52 10.48 7.32 -3.85
CA ALA A 52 9.62 6.23 -3.46
C ALA A 52 10.47 5.01 -3.09
N ARG A 53 10.04 4.28 -2.06
CA ARG A 53 10.65 3.02 -1.63
C ARG A 53 9.59 2.00 -1.30
N THR A 54 9.77 0.80 -1.83
CA THR A 54 8.87 -0.32 -1.59
C THR A 54 9.48 -1.30 -0.60
N TYR A 55 8.66 -1.73 0.35
CA TYR A 55 9.00 -2.71 1.37
C TYR A 55 7.98 -3.85 1.36
N PHE A 56 8.45 -5.07 1.59
CA PHE A 56 7.63 -6.24 1.78
C PHE A 56 7.73 -6.72 3.22
N ALA A 57 6.60 -7.04 3.82
CA ALA A 57 6.51 -7.70 5.12
C ALA A 57 5.41 -8.77 5.05
N GLY A 58 5.81 -10.01 4.80
CA GLY A 58 4.88 -11.10 4.49
C GLY A 58 4.02 -10.75 3.27
N ASP A 59 2.71 -10.77 3.44
CA ASP A 59 1.74 -10.43 2.40
C ASP A 59 1.46 -8.93 2.27
N ASN A 60 2.23 -8.10 2.96
CA ASN A 60 2.05 -6.65 2.92
C ASN A 60 3.12 -6.00 2.03
N VAL A 61 2.67 -5.08 1.19
CA VAL A 61 3.53 -4.22 0.36
C VAL A 61 3.31 -2.78 0.80
N PHE A 62 4.37 -2.15 1.26
CA PHE A 62 4.37 -0.75 1.66
C PHE A 62 5.17 0.08 0.68
N VAL A 63 4.57 1.13 0.14
CA VAL A 63 5.28 2.10 -0.70
C VAL A 63 5.32 3.43 0.04
N VAL A 64 6.48 3.80 0.51
CA VAL A 64 6.72 5.08 1.18
C VAL A 64 7.20 6.08 0.15
N MET A 65 6.49 7.19 0.02
CA MET A 65 6.79 8.26 -0.93
C MET A 65 7.07 9.56 -0.18
N GLU A 66 8.01 10.34 -0.68
CA GLU A 66 8.43 11.62 -0.11
C GLU A 66 8.22 12.74 -1.12
N GLY A 67 7.78 13.92 -0.68
CA GLY A 67 7.47 15.06 -1.53
C GLY A 67 6.18 14.89 -2.34
N GLY A 68 6.12 15.51 -3.51
CA GLY A 68 4.99 15.38 -4.45
C GLY A 68 3.79 16.26 -4.13
N LEU A 69 3.92 17.25 -3.24
CA LEU A 69 2.89 18.26 -3.07
C LEU A 69 2.82 19.16 -4.32
N THR A 70 1.62 19.39 -4.80
CA THR A 70 1.36 20.33 -5.88
C THR A 70 1.43 21.76 -5.35
N ARG A 71 1.60 22.74 -6.25
CA ARG A 71 1.61 24.16 -5.88
C ARG A 71 0.33 24.61 -5.16
N VAL A 72 -0.81 24.07 -5.58
CA VAL A 72 -2.10 24.37 -4.94
C VAL A 72 -2.11 23.84 -3.50
N GLU A 73 -1.66 22.62 -3.29
CA GLU A 73 -1.58 22.01 -1.96
C GLU A 73 -0.62 22.75 -1.05
N GLU A 74 0.56 23.12 -1.55
CA GLU A 74 1.53 23.95 -0.79
C GLU A 74 0.92 25.27 -0.36
N THR A 75 0.15 25.94 -1.24
CA THR A 75 -0.53 27.19 -0.94
C THR A 75 -1.60 27.01 0.14
N LEU A 76 -2.40 25.97 0.04
CA LEU A 76 -3.43 25.65 1.03
C LEU A 76 -2.83 25.30 2.40
N LEU A 77 -1.74 24.51 2.41
CA LEU A 77 -1.03 24.17 3.65
C LEU A 77 -0.44 25.42 4.34
N ALA A 78 0.14 26.32 3.55
CA ALA A 78 0.65 27.59 4.07
C ALA A 78 -0.45 28.49 4.64
N ALA A 79 -1.68 28.36 4.14
CA ALA A 79 -2.88 29.04 4.67
C ALA A 79 -3.51 28.31 5.88
N GLY A 80 -2.95 27.21 6.34
CA GLY A 80 -3.49 26.44 7.48
C GLY A 80 -4.58 25.43 7.11
N GLU A 81 -4.84 25.19 5.82
CA GLU A 81 -5.92 24.35 5.30
C GLU A 81 -5.51 22.87 5.14
N ALA A 82 -4.71 22.34 6.07
CA ALA A 82 -4.21 20.98 6.02
C ALA A 82 -5.33 19.91 6.00
N ALA A 83 -6.45 20.17 6.68
CA ALA A 83 -7.59 19.27 6.68
C ALA A 83 -8.23 19.15 5.31
N ALA A 84 -8.38 20.25 4.57
CA ALA A 84 -8.92 20.27 3.22
C ALA A 84 -8.01 19.51 2.24
N VAL A 85 -6.70 19.72 2.32
CA VAL A 85 -5.73 19.00 1.49
C VAL A 85 -5.75 17.51 1.78
N ARG A 86 -5.82 17.11 3.06
CA ARG A 86 -5.93 15.70 3.44
C ARG A 86 -7.20 15.05 2.89
N GLN A 87 -8.34 15.69 3.05
CA GLN A 87 -9.62 15.18 2.57
C GLN A 87 -9.63 15.03 1.04
N TYR A 88 -9.14 16.03 0.34
CA TYR A 88 -8.99 15.99 -1.12
C TYR A 88 -8.12 14.79 -1.56
N ARG A 89 -6.94 14.62 -0.96
CA ARG A 89 -6.05 13.52 -1.31
C ARG A 89 -6.65 12.15 -1.01
N LEU A 90 -7.28 11.96 0.15
CA LEU A 90 -7.90 10.69 0.49
C LEU A 90 -9.07 10.34 -0.46
N LEU A 91 -9.87 11.33 -0.85
CA LEU A 91 -10.93 11.14 -1.84
C LEU A 91 -10.34 10.74 -3.21
N PHE A 92 -9.26 11.41 -3.61
CA PHE A 92 -8.59 11.13 -4.86
C PHE A 92 -7.97 9.71 -4.87
N GLU A 93 -7.29 9.31 -3.80
CA GLU A 93 -6.73 7.97 -3.64
C GLU A 93 -7.84 6.89 -3.66
N ALA A 94 -8.97 7.14 -3.02
CA ALA A 94 -10.13 6.24 -3.07
C ALA A 94 -10.65 6.06 -4.50
N THR A 95 -10.67 7.13 -5.30
CA THR A 95 -11.06 7.10 -6.71
C THR A 95 -10.06 6.30 -7.57
N MET A 96 -8.78 6.36 -7.22
CA MET A 96 -7.70 5.70 -7.96
C MET A 96 -7.35 4.30 -7.42
N ARG A 97 -8.06 3.84 -6.41
CA ARG A 97 -7.83 2.58 -5.70
C ARG A 97 -7.62 1.39 -6.64
N GLU A 98 -8.56 1.14 -7.54
CA GLU A 98 -8.50 -0.02 -8.45
C GLU A 98 -7.30 0.02 -9.38
N THR A 99 -6.96 1.20 -9.91
CA THR A 99 -5.79 1.34 -10.78
C THR A 99 -4.49 1.06 -10.05
N ALA A 100 -4.36 1.54 -8.80
CA ALA A 100 -3.20 1.27 -7.97
C ALA A 100 -3.08 -0.22 -7.60
N MET A 101 -4.19 -0.86 -7.21
CA MET A 101 -4.24 -2.29 -6.88
C MET A 101 -3.89 -3.15 -8.10
N THR A 102 -4.42 -2.84 -9.28
CA THR A 102 -4.12 -3.55 -10.52
C THR A 102 -2.64 -3.47 -10.87
N ALA A 103 -2.03 -2.28 -10.78
CA ALA A 103 -0.61 -2.11 -11.07
C ALA A 103 0.28 -2.97 -10.17
N VAL A 104 -0.01 -3.03 -8.87
CA VAL A 104 0.73 -3.89 -7.94
C VAL A 104 0.45 -5.38 -8.18
N ALA A 105 -0.80 -5.74 -8.47
CA ALA A 105 -1.16 -7.12 -8.78
C ALA A 105 -0.43 -7.65 -10.03
N GLU A 106 -0.37 -6.86 -11.10
CA GLU A 106 0.34 -7.22 -12.33
C GLU A 106 1.84 -7.41 -12.09
N LEU A 107 2.47 -6.54 -11.30
CA LEU A 107 3.90 -6.63 -11.01
C LEU A 107 4.25 -7.79 -10.08
N THR A 108 3.40 -8.07 -9.09
CA THR A 108 3.63 -9.14 -8.11
C THR A 108 3.19 -10.52 -8.60
N GLY A 109 2.30 -10.58 -9.60
CA GLY A 109 1.61 -11.81 -10.02
C GLY A 109 0.60 -12.31 -8.99
N ARG A 110 0.27 -11.52 -7.96
CA ARG A 110 -0.63 -11.88 -6.85
C ARG A 110 -1.85 -10.96 -6.82
N VAL A 111 -2.96 -11.50 -6.35
CA VAL A 111 -4.16 -10.69 -6.10
C VAL A 111 -3.89 -9.70 -4.99
N VAL A 112 -4.26 -8.43 -5.18
CA VAL A 112 -4.30 -7.42 -4.14
C VAL A 112 -5.72 -7.40 -3.56
N VAL A 113 -5.89 -7.77 -2.30
CA VAL A 113 -7.20 -7.90 -1.65
C VAL A 113 -7.64 -6.62 -0.97
N ASP A 114 -6.71 -5.76 -0.58
CA ASP A 114 -7.02 -4.47 0.02
C ASP A 114 -5.91 -3.44 -0.18
N TYR A 115 -6.26 -2.17 -0.03
CA TYR A 115 -5.38 -1.02 -0.21
C TYR A 115 -5.77 0.11 0.72
N HIS A 116 -4.77 0.70 1.35
CA HIS A 116 -4.91 1.84 2.25
C HIS A 116 -3.88 2.92 1.91
N SER A 117 -4.27 4.17 2.05
CA SER A 117 -3.38 5.32 1.89
C SER A 117 -3.37 6.19 3.15
N GLN A 118 -2.18 6.65 3.52
CA GLN A 118 -1.96 7.55 4.65
C GLN A 118 -1.07 8.70 4.22
N ILE A 119 -1.44 9.92 4.62
CA ILE A 119 -0.73 11.14 4.23
C ILE A 119 -0.36 11.96 5.46
N VAL A 120 0.89 12.43 5.48
CA VAL A 120 1.41 13.43 6.42
C VAL A 120 2.03 14.58 5.64
N PHE A 121 2.03 15.80 6.20
CA PHE A 121 2.45 17.00 5.47
C PHE A 121 3.73 17.61 6.00
N ASP A 122 4.17 17.28 7.21
CA ASP A 122 5.39 17.79 7.80
C ASP A 122 6.23 16.66 8.43
N PRO A 123 7.27 16.17 7.74
CA PRO A 123 7.58 16.40 6.31
C PRO A 123 6.56 15.74 5.37
N PRO A 124 6.40 16.22 4.12
CA PRO A 124 5.44 15.66 3.18
C PRO A 124 5.77 14.21 2.83
N ARG A 125 4.87 13.28 3.21
CA ARG A 125 5.01 11.84 2.93
C ARG A 125 3.65 11.21 2.69
N ALA A 126 3.65 10.19 1.83
CA ALA A 126 2.52 9.29 1.65
C ALA A 126 2.98 7.84 1.86
N LEU A 127 2.13 7.06 2.50
CA LEU A 127 2.28 5.63 2.66
C LEU A 127 1.12 4.97 1.91
N GLU A 128 1.45 4.15 0.93
CA GLU A 128 0.50 3.26 0.28
C GLU A 128 0.74 1.84 0.80
N TRP A 129 -0.30 1.22 1.28
CA TRP A 129 -0.24 -0.13 1.83
C TRP A 129 -1.19 -1.04 1.05
N PHE A 130 -0.62 -2.08 0.44
CA PHE A 130 -1.35 -3.11 -0.30
C PHE A 130 -1.27 -4.43 0.46
N ILE A 131 -2.38 -5.14 0.54
CA ILE A 131 -2.47 -6.46 1.16
C ILE A 131 -2.64 -7.48 0.03
N LEU A 132 -1.69 -8.40 -0.08
CA LEU A 132 -1.70 -9.45 -1.10
C LEU A 132 -2.48 -10.67 -0.61
N GLY A 133 -3.32 -11.21 -1.47
CA GLY A 133 -4.00 -12.48 -1.24
C GLY A 133 -3.07 -13.68 -1.45
N SER A 134 -3.52 -14.85 -1.03
CA SER A 134 -2.79 -16.12 -1.16
C SER A 134 -2.85 -16.74 -2.56
N GLY A 135 -3.69 -16.23 -3.47
CA GLY A 135 -3.86 -16.75 -4.83
C GLY A 135 -3.08 -15.96 -5.88
N GLU A 136 -2.80 -16.60 -7.01
CA GLU A 136 -2.30 -15.92 -8.20
C GLU A 136 -3.43 -15.14 -8.91
N VAL A 137 -3.07 -14.08 -9.64
CA VAL A 137 -4.03 -13.24 -10.39
C VAL A 137 -4.84 -14.08 -11.37
N GLN A 138 -4.23 -15.07 -12.01
CA GLN A 138 -4.91 -15.95 -12.98
C GLN A 138 -5.99 -16.82 -12.32
N ASP A 139 -5.71 -17.36 -11.15
CA ASP A 139 -6.65 -18.18 -10.40
C ASP A 139 -7.88 -17.36 -9.96
N HIS A 140 -7.66 -16.13 -9.55
CA HIS A 140 -8.74 -15.23 -9.16
C HIS A 140 -9.64 -14.85 -10.34
N VAL A 141 -9.06 -14.52 -11.49
CA VAL A 141 -9.82 -14.21 -12.71
C VAL A 141 -10.65 -15.42 -13.17
N ALA A 142 -10.09 -16.62 -13.08
CA ALA A 142 -10.79 -17.87 -13.42
C ALA A 142 -11.98 -18.11 -12.47
N ALA A 143 -11.78 -17.95 -11.16
CA ALA A 143 -12.82 -18.12 -10.16
C ALA A 143 -13.95 -17.10 -10.31
N THR A 144 -13.64 -15.84 -10.51
CA THR A 144 -14.63 -14.77 -10.72
C THR A 144 -15.43 -14.99 -12.01
N ARG A 145 -14.79 -15.48 -13.06
CA ARG A 145 -15.47 -15.80 -14.33
C ARG A 145 -16.42 -17.00 -14.20
N GLU A 146 -16.03 -18.00 -13.43
CA GLU A 146 -16.87 -19.18 -13.17
C GLU A 146 -18.09 -18.83 -12.31
N GLU A 147 -17.92 -17.96 -11.31
CA GLU A 147 -19.00 -17.44 -10.48
C GLU A 147 -20.00 -16.62 -11.31
N ALA A 148 -19.52 -15.71 -12.16
CA ALA A 148 -20.33 -14.91 -13.05
C ALA A 148 -21.10 -15.76 -14.07
N LEU A 149 -20.55 -16.91 -14.49
CA LEU A 149 -21.23 -17.85 -15.36
C LEU A 149 -22.34 -18.65 -14.64
N ARG A 150 -22.18 -18.89 -13.34
CA ARG A 150 -23.21 -19.57 -12.51
C ARG A 150 -24.39 -18.67 -12.20
N GLU A 151 -24.18 -17.36 -12.12
CA GLU A 151 -25.22 -16.36 -11.82
C GLU A 151 -26.03 -15.92 -13.05
N ARG A 152 -25.68 -16.37 -14.26
CA ARG A 152 -26.46 -16.05 -15.46
C ARG A 152 -27.86 -16.66 -15.37
N PRO A 153 -28.92 -15.85 -15.43
CA PRO A 153 -30.30 -16.39 -15.47
C PRO A 153 -30.48 -17.30 -16.68
N LYS A 154 -31.11 -18.47 -16.46
CA LYS A 154 -31.47 -19.37 -17.56
C LYS A 154 -32.34 -18.60 -18.55
N PRO A 155 -32.09 -18.73 -19.87
CA PRO A 155 -32.96 -18.13 -20.84
C PRO A 155 -34.38 -18.69 -20.64
N ALA A 156 -35.35 -17.78 -20.55
CA ALA A 156 -36.76 -18.16 -20.52
C ALA A 156 -37.10 -18.88 -21.83
N GLY A 157 -37.53 -20.15 -21.72
CA GLY A 157 -38.01 -20.95 -22.83
C GLY A 157 -39.38 -20.55 -23.26
#